data_6eb72c10d71cb50f8e8811bd25494a92
#
_entry.id   6eb72c10d71cb50f8e8811bd25494a92
#
_cell.length_a   1.000
_cell.length_b   1.000
_cell.length_c   1.000
_cell.angle_alpha   90.00
_cell.angle_beta   90.00
_cell.angle_gamma   90.00
#
_symmetry.space_group_name_H-M   'P 1'
#
loop_
_entity.id
_entity.type
_entity.pdbx_description
1 polymer ?
#
loop_
_entity_poly.entity_id
_entity_poly.type
_entity_poly.pdbx_seq_one_letter_code
_entity_poly.pdbx_strand_id
1 'polypeptide(L)'
;NKTLTGNYLNFEKIESIKMRELAKKYLKNRLITGDIAFATARFYIRVLTRFFQNISKNKETRNSLNELDRCHIEAYIEFLFEYAANKHLQSTKNFVREELKTIRRFLNDIITQNYAIAPYQDIRFLIYPQDLPKHEKKNSSQIDYIPDFVLEQLFEHINDLHKDLIPVVWIAFKTGLRISDVLTLQNNCLAKVNGKYSIITDIAKTFVKGDR
;
A
#
# COMPACT_ATOMS: atom_id res chain seq x y z
N ASN A 1 -2.53 0.97 30.62
CA ASN A 1 -3.16 0.38 29.44
C ASN A 1 -2.55 1.02 28.20
N LYS A 2 -1.43 0.49 27.70
CA LYS A 2 -0.96 0.81 26.35
C LYS A 2 -1.94 0.18 25.38
N THR A 3 -2.81 0.98 24.79
CA THR A 3 -3.61 0.59 23.64
C THR A 3 -2.64 0.17 22.54
N LEU A 4 -2.65 -1.11 22.18
CA LEU A 4 -1.91 -1.69 21.05
C LEU A 4 -2.51 -1.16 19.73
N THR A 5 -2.48 0.15 19.54
CA THR A 5 -2.97 0.83 18.34
C THR A 5 -1.95 0.61 17.22
N GLY A 6 -2.17 -0.40 16.41
CA GLY A 6 -1.42 -0.54 15.17
C GLY A 6 -1.07 -1.94 14.69
N ASN A 7 -1.13 -2.96 15.53
CA ASN A 7 -0.65 -4.31 15.18
C ASN A 7 -1.76 -5.33 14.89
N TYR A 8 -2.93 -4.88 14.46
CA TYR A 8 -4.02 -5.78 14.08
C TYR A 8 -4.68 -5.36 12.76
N LEU A 9 -5.27 -6.34 12.08
CA LEU A 9 -6.10 -6.12 10.90
C LEU A 9 -7.58 -6.23 11.34
N ASN A 10 -8.35 -5.17 11.12
CA ASN A 10 -9.76 -5.15 11.48
C ASN A 10 -10.61 -5.63 10.29
N PHE A 11 -11.34 -6.72 10.48
CA PHE A 11 -12.23 -7.34 9.49
C PHE A 11 -13.72 -7.14 9.80
N GLU A 12 -14.08 -6.47 10.89
CA GLU A 12 -15.47 -6.33 11.36
C GLU A 12 -16.37 -5.63 10.35
N LYS A 13 -15.80 -4.71 9.56
CA LYS A 13 -16.54 -3.96 8.53
C LYS A 13 -16.97 -4.81 7.33
N ILE A 14 -16.50 -6.07 7.23
CA ILE A 14 -16.97 -7.03 6.25
C ILE A 14 -18.14 -7.79 6.88
N GLU A 15 -19.36 -7.50 6.44
CA GLU A 15 -20.58 -8.03 7.04
C GLU A 15 -20.72 -9.56 6.87
N SER A 16 -20.50 -10.05 5.64
CA SER A 16 -20.57 -11.47 5.34
C SER A 16 -19.46 -12.27 6.02
N ILE A 17 -19.85 -13.25 6.84
CA ILE A 17 -18.90 -14.13 7.54
C ILE A 17 -18.01 -14.86 6.53
N LYS A 18 -18.58 -15.38 5.43
CA LYS A 18 -17.82 -16.11 4.40
C LYS A 18 -16.78 -15.23 3.73
N MET A 19 -17.12 -13.98 3.37
CA MET A 19 -16.19 -13.00 2.78
C MET A 19 -15.12 -12.59 3.79
N ARG A 20 -15.49 -12.47 5.06
CA ARG A 20 -14.56 -12.14 6.15
C ARG A 20 -13.51 -13.25 6.32
N GLU A 21 -13.92 -14.49 6.35
CA GLU A 21 -13.02 -15.64 6.47
C GLU A 21 -12.13 -15.80 5.21
N LEU A 22 -12.68 -15.55 4.04
CA LEU A 22 -11.90 -15.48 2.79
C LEU A 22 -10.78 -14.45 2.89
N ALA A 23 -11.11 -13.21 3.28
CA ALA A 23 -10.13 -12.14 3.42
C ALA A 23 -9.05 -12.46 4.47
N LYS A 24 -9.45 -13.03 5.61
CA LYS A 24 -8.51 -13.49 6.65
C LYS A 24 -7.56 -14.56 6.12
N LYS A 25 -8.09 -15.60 5.49
CA LYS A 25 -7.29 -16.68 4.91
C LYS A 25 -6.31 -16.16 3.86
N TYR A 26 -6.79 -15.33 2.96
CA TYR A 26 -5.98 -14.71 1.91
C TYR A 26 -4.82 -13.89 2.46
N LEU A 27 -5.11 -12.93 3.36
CA LEU A 27 -4.09 -12.05 3.91
C LEU A 27 -3.12 -12.79 4.84
N LYS A 28 -3.62 -13.77 5.62
CA LYS A 28 -2.77 -14.63 6.45
C LYS A 28 -1.74 -15.39 5.61
N ASN A 29 -2.17 -16.01 4.51
CA ASN A 29 -1.26 -16.75 3.64
C ASN A 29 -0.16 -15.84 3.09
N ARG A 30 -0.51 -14.66 2.59
CA ARG A 30 0.46 -13.71 2.00
C ARG A 30 1.42 -13.10 3.03
N LEU A 31 0.97 -12.94 4.27
CA LEU A 31 1.84 -12.49 5.37
C LEU A 31 2.82 -13.58 5.80
N ILE A 32 2.36 -14.84 5.90
CA ILE A 32 3.21 -15.98 6.29
C ILE A 32 4.29 -16.25 5.22
N THR A 33 3.92 -16.15 3.94
CA THR A 33 4.89 -16.33 2.84
C THR A 33 5.85 -15.16 2.68
N GLY A 34 5.64 -14.05 3.41
CA GLY A 34 6.45 -12.85 3.26
C GLY A 34 6.23 -12.08 1.95
N ASP A 35 5.19 -12.44 1.18
CA ASP A 35 4.84 -11.79 -0.09
C ASP A 35 4.39 -10.33 0.09
N ILE A 36 3.80 -10.01 1.23
CA ILE A 36 3.43 -8.64 1.60
C ILE A 36 3.87 -8.29 3.01
N ALA A 37 4.25 -7.03 3.21
CA ALA A 37 4.46 -6.46 4.53
C ALA A 37 3.13 -6.18 5.25
N PHE A 38 3.14 -6.10 6.58
CA PHE A 38 1.95 -5.81 7.38
C PHE A 38 1.26 -4.49 7.00
N ALA A 39 2.04 -3.45 6.68
CA ALA A 39 1.51 -2.18 6.19
C ALA A 39 0.72 -2.34 4.88
N THR A 40 1.19 -3.21 3.98
CA THR A 40 0.50 -3.55 2.74
C THR A 40 -0.78 -4.33 3.03
N ALA A 41 -0.77 -5.27 3.98
CA ALA A 41 -1.97 -5.99 4.40
C ALA A 41 -3.05 -5.04 4.97
N ARG A 42 -2.66 -3.98 5.69
CA ARG A 42 -3.58 -2.92 6.14
C ARG A 42 -4.20 -2.14 4.97
N PHE A 43 -3.47 -1.94 3.90
CA PHE A 43 -4.02 -1.36 2.67
C PHE A 43 -5.00 -2.32 2.01
N TYR A 44 -4.61 -3.60 1.84
CA TYR A 44 -5.47 -4.62 1.23
C TYR A 44 -6.80 -4.78 1.96
N ILE A 45 -6.81 -4.84 3.30
CA ILE A 45 -8.07 -4.99 4.03
C ILE A 45 -9.04 -3.82 3.82
N ARG A 46 -8.53 -2.58 3.65
CA ARG A 46 -9.36 -1.42 3.31
C ARG A 46 -9.99 -1.56 1.93
N VAL A 47 -9.21 -2.01 0.95
CA VAL A 47 -9.66 -2.24 -0.42
C VAL A 47 -10.70 -3.36 -0.45
N LEU A 48 -10.41 -4.52 0.15
CA LEU A 48 -11.32 -5.65 0.22
C LEU A 48 -12.63 -5.33 0.95
N THR A 49 -12.56 -4.56 2.03
CA THR A 49 -13.75 -4.11 2.75
C THR A 49 -14.66 -3.31 1.83
N ARG A 50 -14.11 -2.35 1.10
CA ARG A 50 -14.86 -1.49 0.17
C ARG A 50 -15.48 -2.29 -0.97
N PHE A 51 -14.72 -3.21 -1.53
CA PHE A 51 -15.16 -4.12 -2.57
C PHE A 51 -16.33 -5.00 -2.09
N PHE A 52 -16.16 -5.70 -0.97
CA PHE A 52 -17.21 -6.57 -0.43
C PHE A 52 -18.47 -5.80 -0.02
N GLN A 53 -18.34 -4.61 0.55
CA GLN A 53 -19.50 -3.78 0.85
C GLN A 53 -20.27 -3.35 -0.40
N ASN A 54 -19.58 -3.11 -1.51
CA ASN A 54 -20.22 -2.74 -2.76
C ASN A 54 -20.94 -3.93 -3.39
N ILE A 55 -20.25 -5.06 -3.60
CA ILE A 55 -20.84 -6.23 -4.25
C ILE A 55 -21.92 -6.91 -3.40
N SER A 56 -21.87 -6.78 -2.06
CA SER A 56 -22.89 -7.36 -1.16
C SER A 56 -24.27 -6.71 -1.29
N LYS A 57 -24.38 -5.60 -2.01
CA LYS A 57 -25.66 -4.98 -2.35
C LYS A 57 -26.50 -5.89 -3.26
N ASN A 58 -25.88 -6.73 -4.07
CA ASN A 58 -26.53 -7.72 -4.89
C ASN A 58 -26.71 -9.04 -4.11
N LYS A 59 -27.90 -9.64 -4.25
CA LYS A 59 -28.24 -10.89 -3.53
C LYS A 59 -27.33 -12.05 -3.92
N GLU A 60 -26.95 -12.14 -5.19
CA GLU A 60 -26.14 -13.22 -5.77
C GLU A 60 -24.71 -13.21 -5.23
N THR A 61 -24.11 -12.04 -5.08
CA THR A 61 -22.71 -11.87 -4.63
C THR A 61 -22.57 -11.58 -3.15
N ARG A 62 -23.68 -11.53 -2.39
CA ARG A 62 -23.68 -11.16 -0.97
C ARG A 62 -22.82 -12.05 -0.08
N ASN A 63 -22.83 -13.36 -0.33
CA ASN A 63 -22.14 -14.36 0.51
C ASN A 63 -21.13 -15.22 -0.24
N SER A 64 -21.00 -15.05 -1.56
CA SER A 64 -20.07 -15.78 -2.41
C SER A 64 -19.67 -14.91 -3.59
N LEU A 65 -18.49 -15.13 -4.13
CA LEU A 65 -18.03 -14.50 -5.36
C LEU A 65 -18.30 -15.39 -6.60
N ASN A 66 -18.92 -16.56 -6.42
CA ASN A 66 -19.10 -17.53 -7.51
C ASN A 66 -19.80 -16.91 -8.72
N GLU A 67 -20.85 -16.12 -8.48
CA GLU A 67 -21.64 -15.43 -9.51
C GLU A 67 -21.13 -14.02 -9.82
N LEU A 68 -19.90 -13.69 -9.39
CA LEU A 68 -19.31 -12.41 -9.73
C LEU A 68 -19.05 -12.36 -11.24
N ASP A 69 -19.62 -11.38 -11.90
CA ASP A 69 -19.51 -11.16 -13.33
C ASP A 69 -19.01 -9.76 -13.69
N ARG A 70 -18.97 -9.47 -14.97
CA ARG A 70 -18.50 -8.19 -15.50
C ARG A 70 -19.38 -7.00 -15.05
N CYS A 71 -20.70 -7.16 -14.98
CA CYS A 71 -21.61 -6.08 -14.56
C CYS A 71 -21.29 -5.62 -13.13
N HIS A 72 -21.00 -6.55 -12.25
CA HIS A 72 -20.62 -6.23 -10.86
C HIS A 72 -19.32 -5.42 -10.78
N ILE A 73 -18.36 -5.74 -11.65
CA ILE A 73 -17.08 -5.01 -11.70
C ILE A 73 -17.27 -3.60 -12.27
N GLU A 74 -18.12 -3.45 -13.31
CA GLU A 74 -18.43 -2.14 -13.88
C GLU A 74 -19.10 -1.24 -12.85
N ALA A 75 -20.10 -1.75 -12.16
CA ALA A 75 -20.75 -1.02 -11.07
C ALA A 75 -19.77 -0.64 -9.94
N TYR A 76 -18.80 -1.52 -9.66
CA TYR A 76 -17.76 -1.21 -8.69
C TYR A 76 -16.79 -0.11 -9.18
N ILE A 77 -16.44 -0.11 -10.45
CA ILE A 77 -15.61 0.94 -11.06
C ILE A 77 -16.31 2.31 -10.97
N GLU A 78 -17.58 2.38 -11.34
CA GLU A 78 -18.40 3.61 -11.22
C GLU A 78 -18.43 4.09 -9.77
N PHE A 79 -18.72 3.20 -8.83
CA PHE A 79 -18.68 3.51 -7.40
C PHE A 79 -17.31 4.06 -6.95
N LEU A 80 -16.20 3.53 -7.45
CA LEU A 80 -14.87 4.03 -7.08
C LEU A 80 -14.62 5.46 -7.56
N PHE A 81 -15.09 5.81 -8.76
CA PHE A 81 -14.97 7.17 -9.27
C PHE A 81 -15.82 8.15 -8.45
N GLU A 82 -17.07 7.79 -8.15
CA GLU A 82 -17.95 8.58 -7.29
C GLU A 82 -17.38 8.74 -5.87
N TYR A 83 -16.88 7.64 -5.28
CA TYR A 83 -16.26 7.67 -3.96
C TYR A 83 -15.05 8.61 -3.92
N ALA A 84 -14.18 8.56 -4.94
CA ALA A 84 -13.01 9.41 -5.02
C ALA A 84 -13.37 10.88 -5.19
N ALA A 85 -14.39 11.20 -6.00
CA ALA A 85 -14.91 12.54 -6.20
C ALA A 85 -15.49 13.11 -4.89
N ASN A 86 -16.33 12.33 -4.20
CA ASN A 86 -16.96 12.72 -2.93
C ASN A 86 -15.94 12.91 -1.79
N LYS A 87 -14.79 12.25 -1.86
CA LYS A 87 -13.69 12.40 -0.90
C LYS A 87 -12.67 13.45 -1.30
N HIS A 88 -12.87 14.15 -2.41
CA HIS A 88 -11.96 15.18 -2.94
C HIS A 88 -10.50 14.70 -3.02
N LEU A 89 -10.29 13.46 -3.49
CA LEU A 89 -8.96 12.90 -3.58
C LEU A 89 -8.12 13.62 -4.64
N GLN A 90 -6.85 13.91 -4.34
CA GLN A 90 -5.94 14.65 -5.22
C GLN A 90 -5.76 14.01 -6.61
N SER A 91 -5.83 12.68 -6.68
CA SER A 91 -5.77 11.95 -7.95
C SER A 91 -6.75 10.79 -7.94
N THR A 92 -7.94 11.05 -8.48
CA THR A 92 -9.01 10.06 -8.65
C THR A 92 -8.53 8.87 -9.48
N LYS A 93 -7.84 9.11 -10.60
CA LYS A 93 -7.38 8.03 -11.48
C LYS A 93 -6.35 7.12 -10.81
N ASN A 94 -5.39 7.68 -10.07
CA ASN A 94 -4.41 6.88 -9.36
C ASN A 94 -5.08 6.05 -8.25
N PHE A 95 -6.04 6.63 -7.53
CA PHE A 95 -6.82 5.91 -6.52
C PHE A 95 -7.56 4.71 -7.14
N VAL A 96 -8.38 4.94 -8.16
CA VAL A 96 -9.14 3.89 -8.85
C VAL A 96 -8.22 2.80 -9.41
N ARG A 97 -7.10 3.21 -10.01
CA ARG A 97 -6.08 2.29 -10.52
C ARG A 97 -5.52 1.35 -9.44
N GLU A 98 -5.14 1.87 -8.28
CA GLU A 98 -4.55 1.06 -7.20
C GLU A 98 -5.59 0.16 -6.53
N GLU A 99 -6.84 0.61 -6.40
CA GLU A 99 -7.96 -0.22 -5.95
C GLU A 99 -8.17 -1.40 -6.90
N LEU A 100 -8.32 -1.14 -8.20
CA LEU A 100 -8.58 -2.18 -9.19
C LEU A 100 -7.41 -3.15 -9.36
N LYS A 101 -6.15 -2.69 -9.31
CA LYS A 101 -4.98 -3.58 -9.30
C LYS A 101 -5.02 -4.54 -8.11
N THR A 102 -5.36 -4.03 -6.94
CA THR A 102 -5.43 -4.82 -5.73
C THR A 102 -6.53 -5.88 -5.82
N ILE A 103 -7.72 -5.49 -6.29
CA ILE A 103 -8.84 -6.43 -6.51
C ILE A 103 -8.51 -7.44 -7.60
N ARG A 104 -7.93 -7.01 -8.72
CA ARG A 104 -7.51 -7.92 -9.79
C ARG A 104 -6.53 -8.98 -9.28
N ARG A 105 -5.54 -8.58 -8.49
CA ARG A 105 -4.59 -9.51 -7.87
C ARG A 105 -5.28 -10.46 -6.90
N PHE A 106 -6.14 -9.94 -6.03
CA PHE A 106 -6.91 -10.74 -5.10
C PHE A 106 -7.77 -11.78 -5.81
N LEU A 107 -8.56 -11.38 -6.80
CA LEU A 107 -9.42 -12.28 -7.57
C LEU A 107 -8.61 -13.33 -8.33
N ASN A 108 -7.52 -12.91 -8.98
CA ASN A 108 -6.62 -13.84 -9.66
C ASN A 108 -6.06 -14.90 -8.72
N ASP A 109 -5.61 -14.50 -7.54
CA ASP A 109 -5.01 -15.41 -6.57
C ASP A 109 -6.04 -16.42 -6.04
N ILE A 110 -7.27 -15.99 -5.71
CA ILE A 110 -8.31 -16.90 -5.21
C ILE A 110 -8.86 -17.84 -6.28
N ILE A 111 -8.92 -17.39 -7.54
CA ILE A 111 -9.29 -18.24 -8.69
C ILE A 111 -8.20 -19.29 -8.90
N THR A 112 -6.94 -18.86 -9.02
CA THR A 112 -5.80 -19.76 -9.28
C THR A 112 -5.61 -20.79 -8.16
N GLN A 113 -5.87 -20.41 -6.91
CA GLN A 113 -5.78 -21.31 -5.75
C GLN A 113 -7.07 -22.09 -5.50
N ASN A 114 -8.06 -21.97 -6.37
CA ASN A 114 -9.33 -22.69 -6.33
C ASN A 114 -10.06 -22.59 -4.98
N TYR A 115 -10.23 -21.35 -4.48
CA TYR A 115 -11.00 -21.13 -3.27
C TYR A 115 -12.49 -21.42 -3.52
N ALA A 116 -13.18 -22.07 -2.57
CA ALA A 116 -14.55 -22.52 -2.72
C ALA A 116 -15.58 -21.43 -3.10
N ILE A 117 -15.30 -20.18 -2.74
CA ILE A 117 -16.17 -19.03 -3.05
C ILE A 117 -15.54 -18.08 -4.09
N ALA A 118 -14.53 -18.55 -4.83
CA ALA A 118 -13.94 -17.79 -5.92
C ALA A 118 -14.91 -17.67 -7.11
N PRO A 119 -14.80 -16.61 -7.93
CA PRO A 119 -15.58 -16.51 -9.16
C PRO A 119 -15.42 -17.71 -10.07
N TYR A 120 -16.51 -18.11 -10.71
CA TYR A 120 -16.45 -19.14 -11.78
C TYR A 120 -15.81 -18.59 -13.06
N GLN A 121 -15.90 -17.27 -13.26
CA GLN A 121 -15.30 -16.63 -14.43
C GLN A 121 -13.81 -16.40 -14.21
N ASP A 122 -13.05 -16.54 -15.30
CA ASP A 122 -11.62 -16.17 -15.34
C ASP A 122 -11.47 -14.66 -15.15
N ILE A 123 -10.41 -14.26 -14.45
CA ILE A 123 -10.10 -12.84 -14.18
C ILE A 123 -10.01 -11.99 -15.45
N ARG A 124 -9.64 -12.59 -16.59
CA ARG A 124 -9.55 -11.91 -17.89
C ARG A 124 -10.88 -11.39 -18.40
N PHE A 125 -12.00 -11.99 -17.97
CA PHE A 125 -13.35 -11.58 -18.32
C PHE A 125 -13.98 -10.64 -17.26
N LEU A 126 -13.39 -10.55 -16.08
CA LEU A 126 -13.85 -9.68 -14.99
C LEU A 126 -13.24 -8.29 -15.08
N ILE A 127 -11.92 -8.19 -15.14
CA ILE A 127 -11.19 -6.91 -15.15
C ILE A 127 -10.26 -6.84 -16.34
N TYR A 128 -10.58 -5.96 -17.27
CA TYR A 128 -9.79 -5.74 -18.47
C TYR A 128 -8.60 -4.80 -18.22
N PRO A 129 -7.53 -4.86 -19.04
CA PRO A 129 -6.41 -3.91 -18.96
C PRO A 129 -6.83 -2.44 -19.10
N GLN A 130 -7.84 -2.15 -19.94
CA GLN A 130 -8.37 -0.80 -20.17
C GLN A 130 -9.17 -0.24 -18.98
N ASP A 131 -9.64 -1.07 -18.06
CA ASP A 131 -10.32 -0.62 -16.85
C ASP A 131 -9.37 0.10 -15.88
N LEU A 132 -8.06 -0.15 -16.04
CA LEU A 132 -7.05 0.48 -15.23
C LEU A 132 -6.72 1.87 -15.79
N PRO A 133 -7.17 2.98 -15.17
CA PRO A 133 -6.86 4.31 -15.63
C PRO A 133 -5.35 4.51 -15.81
N LYS A 134 -4.94 5.34 -16.78
CA LYS A 134 -3.53 5.71 -16.93
C LYS A 134 -3.04 6.42 -15.68
N HIS A 135 -1.82 6.09 -15.25
CA HIS A 135 -1.21 6.72 -14.09
C HIS A 135 -1.00 8.21 -14.35
N GLU A 136 -1.54 9.06 -13.47
CA GLU A 136 -1.28 10.50 -13.49
C GLU A 136 0.05 10.77 -12.79
N LYS A 137 1.03 11.24 -13.56
CA LYS A 137 2.30 11.69 -13.00
C LYS A 137 2.11 13.07 -12.37
N LYS A 138 2.67 13.31 -11.20
CA LYS A 138 2.81 14.67 -10.67
C LYS A 138 3.71 15.46 -11.62
N ASN A 139 3.30 16.66 -11.99
CA ASN A 139 4.17 17.59 -12.71
C ASN A 139 5.33 17.97 -11.78
N SER A 140 6.51 18.25 -12.35
CA SER A 140 7.69 18.67 -11.58
C SER A 140 7.41 19.90 -10.71
N SER A 141 6.53 20.80 -11.17
CA SER A 141 6.05 21.96 -10.40
C SER A 141 5.18 21.62 -9.17
N GLN A 142 4.72 20.37 -9.04
CA GLN A 142 3.92 19.87 -7.93
C GLN A 142 4.74 19.04 -6.93
N ILE A 143 6.06 19.02 -7.10
CA ILE A 143 6.95 18.36 -6.13
C ILE A 143 7.12 19.37 -4.98
N ASP A 144 6.56 19.00 -3.82
CA ASP A 144 6.77 19.77 -2.60
C ASP A 144 8.24 19.62 -2.18
N TYR A 145 9.01 20.67 -2.34
CA TYR A 145 10.35 20.77 -1.75
C TYR A 145 10.28 21.59 -0.47
N ILE A 146 11.19 21.34 0.44
CA ILE A 146 11.30 22.15 1.67
C ILE A 146 11.98 23.45 1.29
N PRO A 147 11.32 24.62 1.42
CA PRO A 147 11.94 25.89 1.09
C PRO A 147 13.19 26.16 1.94
N ASP A 148 14.18 26.85 1.34
CA ASP A 148 15.48 27.09 2.00
C ASP A 148 15.34 27.79 3.35
N PHE A 149 14.43 28.77 3.47
CA PHE A 149 14.19 29.47 4.74
C PHE A 149 13.67 28.54 5.85
N VAL A 150 12.92 27.47 5.51
CA VAL A 150 12.46 26.46 6.48
C VAL A 150 13.62 25.57 6.91
N LEU A 151 14.54 25.26 5.97
CA LEU A 151 15.75 24.52 6.30
C LEU A 151 16.69 25.33 7.19
N GLU A 152 16.84 26.62 6.91
CA GLU A 152 17.61 27.55 7.77
C GLU A 152 17.05 27.56 9.20
N GLN A 153 15.75 27.77 9.37
CA GLN A 153 15.09 27.71 10.68
C GLN A 153 15.28 26.36 11.39
N LEU A 154 15.17 25.25 10.64
CA LEU A 154 15.41 23.91 11.21
C LEU A 154 16.82 23.81 11.78
N PHE A 155 17.83 24.29 11.05
CA PHE A 155 19.22 24.19 11.49
C PHE A 155 19.58 25.20 12.57
N GLU A 156 18.98 26.37 12.62
CA GLU A 156 19.10 27.31 13.73
C GLU A 156 18.60 26.70 15.05
N HIS A 157 17.49 25.95 14.99
CA HIS A 157 16.84 25.31 16.13
C HIS A 157 17.16 23.83 16.32
N ILE A 158 18.17 23.31 15.64
CA ILE A 158 18.47 21.88 15.67
C ILE A 158 18.83 21.36 17.07
N ASN A 159 19.43 22.25 17.90
CA ASN A 159 19.82 21.91 19.26
C ASN A 159 18.64 21.84 20.25
N ASP A 160 17.44 22.28 19.84
CA ASP A 160 16.21 22.14 20.62
C ASP A 160 15.64 20.71 20.50
N LEU A 161 16.14 19.92 19.55
CA LEU A 161 15.78 18.51 19.41
C LEU A 161 16.46 17.65 20.48
N HIS A 162 15.82 16.48 20.74
CA HIS A 162 16.48 15.47 21.57
C HIS A 162 17.82 15.07 20.94
N LYS A 163 18.85 14.89 21.77
CA LYS A 163 20.23 14.62 21.34
C LYS A 163 20.37 13.48 20.32
N ASP A 164 19.57 12.42 20.49
CA ASP A 164 19.61 11.25 19.59
C ASP A 164 19.01 11.55 18.21
N LEU A 165 18.20 12.59 18.07
CA LEU A 165 17.58 12.97 16.79
C LEU A 165 18.46 13.87 15.94
N ILE A 166 19.34 14.64 16.56
CA ILE A 166 20.25 15.57 15.85
C ILE A 166 21.06 14.84 14.76
N PRO A 167 21.79 13.75 15.05
CA PRO A 167 22.55 13.02 14.03
C PRO A 167 21.65 12.41 12.95
N VAL A 168 20.44 11.98 13.29
CA VAL A 168 19.47 11.43 12.34
C VAL A 168 19.07 12.48 11.30
N VAL A 169 18.77 13.71 11.75
CA VAL A 169 18.42 14.83 10.87
C VAL A 169 19.61 15.18 9.95
N TRP A 170 20.82 15.30 10.51
CA TRP A 170 22.02 15.61 9.74
C TRP A 170 22.33 14.55 8.67
N ILE A 171 22.25 13.27 9.03
CA ILE A 171 22.49 12.16 8.09
C ILE A 171 21.46 12.21 6.98
N ALA A 172 20.16 12.32 7.32
CA ALA A 172 19.09 12.40 6.34
C ALA A 172 19.29 13.56 5.35
N PHE A 173 19.61 14.75 5.88
CA PHE A 173 19.83 15.95 5.08
C PHE A 173 21.05 15.82 4.14
N LYS A 174 22.19 15.36 4.67
CA LYS A 174 23.45 15.25 3.90
C LYS A 174 23.45 14.12 2.88
N THR A 175 22.69 13.06 3.10
CA THR A 175 22.75 11.84 2.26
C THR A 175 21.51 11.67 1.38
N GLY A 176 20.39 12.33 1.70
CA GLY A 176 19.11 12.08 1.04
C GLY A 176 18.53 10.69 1.30
N LEU A 177 19.06 9.95 2.28
CA LEU A 177 18.53 8.65 2.69
C LEU A 177 17.11 8.81 3.29
N ARG A 178 16.27 7.79 3.09
CA ARG A 178 14.98 7.76 3.75
C ARG A 178 15.16 7.59 5.25
N ILE A 179 14.24 8.14 6.04
CA ILE A 179 14.29 8.01 7.51
C ILE A 179 14.40 6.55 7.98
N SER A 180 13.71 5.62 7.31
CA SER A 180 13.83 4.18 7.60
C SER A 180 15.25 3.67 7.41
N ASP A 181 15.92 4.12 6.34
CA ASP A 181 17.27 3.67 6.00
C ASP A 181 18.29 4.31 6.97
N VAL A 182 18.07 5.56 7.38
CA VAL A 182 18.91 6.22 8.39
C VAL A 182 18.80 5.52 9.75
N LEU A 183 17.58 5.16 10.19
CA LEU A 183 17.34 4.51 11.48
C LEU A 183 17.86 3.06 11.55
N THR A 184 18.16 2.44 10.40
CA THR A 184 18.71 1.09 10.31
C THR A 184 20.20 1.07 10.02
N LEU A 185 20.88 2.23 9.97
CA LEU A 185 22.33 2.31 9.79
C LEU A 185 23.05 1.56 10.91
N GLN A 186 24.02 0.75 10.51
CA GLN A 186 24.89 0.05 11.44
C GLN A 186 26.08 0.94 11.86
N ASN A 187 26.66 0.68 13.02
CA ASN A 187 27.82 1.45 13.54
C ASN A 187 29.05 1.41 12.63
N ASN A 188 29.17 0.42 11.76
CA ASN A 188 30.25 0.24 10.80
C ASN A 188 29.90 0.71 9.37
N CYS A 189 28.86 1.53 9.22
CA CYS A 189 28.40 2.00 7.91
C CYS A 189 29.33 2.99 7.21
N LEU A 190 30.33 3.54 7.90
CA LEU A 190 31.29 4.49 7.33
C LEU A 190 32.47 3.75 6.70
N ALA A 191 32.70 3.98 5.41
CA ALA A 191 33.87 3.51 4.71
C ALA A 191 34.60 4.66 4.01
N LYS A 192 35.92 4.54 3.88
CA LYS A 192 36.74 5.50 3.13
C LYS A 192 36.99 4.95 1.73
N VAL A 193 36.34 5.59 0.73
CA VAL A 193 36.46 5.21 -0.67
C VAL A 193 37.13 6.38 -1.42
N ASN A 194 38.25 6.14 -2.09
CA ASN A 194 39.00 7.16 -2.82
C ASN A 194 39.32 8.43 -2.00
N GLY A 195 39.67 8.26 -0.71
CA GLY A 195 40.00 9.37 0.17
C GLY A 195 38.79 10.11 0.78
N LYS A 196 37.56 9.81 0.36
CA LYS A 196 36.31 10.41 0.88
C LYS A 196 35.55 9.42 1.74
N TYR A 197 34.89 9.95 2.79
CA TYR A 197 33.97 9.14 3.60
C TYR A 197 32.65 8.92 2.87
N SER A 198 32.20 7.67 2.85
CA SER A 198 30.94 7.24 2.24
C SER A 198 30.16 6.40 3.24
N ILE A 199 28.82 6.50 3.20
CA ILE A 199 27.94 5.63 3.97
C ILE A 199 27.59 4.42 3.09
N ILE A 200 27.89 3.22 3.61
CA ILE A 200 27.47 1.96 3.01
C ILE A 200 26.27 1.44 3.78
N THR A 201 25.16 1.23 3.11
CA THR A 201 23.91 0.73 3.72
C THR A 201 23.10 -0.06 2.72
N ASP A 202 22.33 -1.01 3.24
CA ASP A 202 21.32 -1.72 2.47
C ASP A 202 20.05 -0.89 2.40
N ILE A 203 19.59 -0.59 1.19
CA ILE A 203 18.35 0.17 0.99
C ILE A 203 17.15 -0.78 1.05
N ALA A 204 16.49 -0.85 2.20
CA ALA A 204 15.42 -1.82 2.49
C ALA A 204 14.30 -1.86 1.45
N LYS A 205 13.97 -0.73 0.81
CA LYS A 205 12.88 -0.65 -0.17
C LYS A 205 13.23 -1.20 -1.55
N THR A 206 14.51 -1.33 -1.88
CA THR A 206 15.01 -1.85 -3.17
C THR A 206 15.55 -3.26 -3.06
N PHE A 207 15.57 -3.84 -1.86
CA PHE A 207 15.94 -5.22 -1.65
C PHE A 207 14.81 -6.13 -2.18
N VAL A 208 14.84 -6.39 -3.48
CA VAL A 208 14.16 -7.53 -4.05
C VAL A 208 15.04 -8.72 -3.66
N LYS A 209 14.55 -9.60 -2.78
CA LYS A 209 15.08 -10.95 -2.65
C LYS A 209 14.89 -11.64 -4.01
N GLY A 210 15.84 -11.47 -4.86
CA GLY A 210 16.01 -12.18 -6.09
C GLY A 210 17.39 -12.76 -6.04
N ASP A 211 17.48 -14.06 -5.87
CA ASP A 211 18.68 -14.81 -6.21
C ASP A 211 19.09 -14.42 -7.62
N ARG A 212 20.26 -13.80 -7.74
CA ARG A 212 21.04 -13.73 -8.97
C ARG A 212 22.43 -14.22 -8.70
#